data_8958db0390a41829426029dc6fb1ba35
#
_entry.id   8958db0390a41829426029dc6fb1ba35
#
_cell.length_a   1.000
_cell.length_b   1.000
_cell.length_c   1.000
_cell.angle_alpha   90.00
_cell.angle_beta   90.00
_cell.angle_gamma   90.00
#
_symmetry.space_group_name_H-M   'P 1'
#
loop_
_entity.id
_entity.type
_entity.pdbx_description
1 polymer ?
#
loop_
_entity_poly.entity_id
_entity_poly.type
_entity_poly.pdbx_seq_one_letter_code
_entity_poly.pdbx_strand_id
1 'polypeptide(L)'
;MYIYWVEIIAIALLGIIIFYNGTNTHKKKIFIFFSANILFWVMAFRNQSVGTDTQLYCTVFKNIANASNVFKASDASILYALYNKIISIVFGNNSQNIIFGNSFVIIALFSIFAYKNSKNIVMTFLYFLLFYHYFQAFNISRQYISILLVANSLYFIEKKNVIGFLVLNILAILIHNTAIIFLPVGFILLYVDLDLKKIWKMSIIATIFLALYEKIINLFLKVFPRYSMYFKGSKLFYNAGGGQRIFVTILYFIIVFLAIILIREKENGKEESIRKEKKLWYDMIFLIILAILCGILSLKFVLLNRIELYFSIFIVIFIPLFIEKIPKQKYTIYSFSFIILSFLTYAYFIKNIAGVVPYTTFF
;
A
#
# COMPACT_ATOMS: atom_id res chain seq x y z
N MET A 1 -17.28 -13.02 4.45
CA MET A 1 -16.08 -13.65 3.83
C MET A 1 -16.31 -14.06 2.38
N TYR A 2 -17.44 -14.70 2.02
CA TYR A 2 -17.73 -15.19 0.65
C TYR A 2 -17.59 -14.10 -0.43
N ILE A 3 -18.10 -12.90 -0.20
CA ILE A 3 -18.06 -11.81 -1.18
C ILE A 3 -16.62 -11.49 -1.64
N TYR A 4 -15.66 -11.55 -0.75
CA TYR A 4 -14.25 -11.27 -1.06
C TYR A 4 -13.62 -12.35 -1.95
N TRP A 5 -14.02 -13.62 -1.76
CA TRP A 5 -13.61 -14.69 -2.67
C TRP A 5 -14.27 -14.57 -4.04
N VAL A 6 -15.53 -14.10 -4.08
CA VAL A 6 -16.20 -13.80 -5.35
C VAL A 6 -15.47 -12.67 -6.10
N GLU A 7 -15.03 -11.61 -5.42
CA GLU A 7 -14.20 -10.56 -6.04
C GLU A 7 -12.90 -11.12 -6.64
N ILE A 8 -12.16 -11.91 -5.87
CA ILE A 8 -10.88 -12.51 -6.32
C ILE A 8 -11.11 -13.39 -7.55
N ILE A 9 -12.12 -14.27 -7.51
CA ILE A 9 -12.46 -15.17 -8.62
C ILE A 9 -12.94 -14.36 -9.84
N ALA A 10 -13.81 -13.36 -9.65
CA ALA A 10 -14.31 -12.52 -10.73
C ALA A 10 -13.18 -11.78 -11.45
N ILE A 11 -12.22 -11.19 -10.71
CA ILE A 11 -11.07 -10.50 -11.30
C ILE A 11 -10.16 -11.49 -12.05
N ALA A 12 -9.94 -12.70 -11.51
CA ALA A 12 -9.17 -13.73 -12.20
C ALA A 12 -9.84 -14.17 -13.51
N LEU A 13 -11.15 -14.42 -13.49
CA LEU A 13 -11.93 -14.80 -14.67
C LEU A 13 -11.96 -13.69 -15.71
N LEU A 14 -12.17 -12.42 -15.30
CA LEU A 14 -12.08 -11.27 -16.21
C LEU A 14 -10.71 -11.19 -16.88
N GLY A 15 -9.64 -11.46 -16.13
CA GLY A 15 -8.28 -11.52 -16.67
C GLY A 15 -8.16 -12.60 -17.76
N ILE A 16 -8.65 -13.80 -17.51
CA ILE A 16 -8.63 -14.91 -18.49
C ILE A 16 -9.43 -14.54 -19.74
N ILE A 17 -10.65 -14.03 -19.57
CA ILE A 17 -11.56 -13.72 -20.70
C ILE A 17 -10.99 -12.59 -21.56
N ILE A 18 -10.56 -11.47 -20.94
CA ILE A 18 -10.12 -10.28 -21.67
C ILE A 18 -8.78 -10.50 -22.38
N PHE A 19 -7.87 -11.27 -21.76
CA PHE A 19 -6.52 -11.48 -22.28
C PHE A 19 -6.34 -12.83 -23.01
N TYR A 20 -7.40 -13.60 -23.22
CA TYR A 20 -7.34 -14.89 -23.94
C TYR A 20 -6.58 -14.78 -25.26
N ASN A 21 -6.89 -13.79 -26.09
CA ASN A 21 -6.25 -13.52 -27.38
C ASN A 21 -5.13 -12.46 -27.29
N GLY A 22 -4.29 -12.52 -26.25
CA GLY A 22 -3.16 -11.61 -26.08
C GLY A 22 -3.49 -10.29 -25.40
N THR A 23 -2.48 -9.48 -25.17
CA THR A 23 -2.53 -8.23 -24.41
C THR A 23 -2.34 -7.02 -25.32
N ASN A 24 -3.17 -6.00 -25.14
CA ASN A 24 -2.98 -4.67 -25.73
C ASN A 24 -3.48 -3.57 -24.78
N THR A 25 -3.19 -2.32 -25.12
CA THR A 25 -3.54 -1.16 -24.27
C THR A 25 -5.05 -1.02 -24.07
N HIS A 26 -5.86 -1.31 -25.10
CA HIS A 26 -7.31 -1.23 -25.01
C HIS A 26 -7.88 -2.28 -24.03
N LYS A 27 -7.50 -3.54 -24.20
CA LYS A 27 -7.86 -4.62 -23.28
C LYS A 27 -7.44 -4.32 -21.84
N LYS A 28 -6.25 -3.73 -21.65
CA LYS A 28 -5.75 -3.31 -20.32
C LYS A 28 -6.70 -2.28 -19.68
N LYS A 29 -7.17 -1.28 -20.44
CA LYS A 29 -8.14 -0.29 -19.95
C LYS A 29 -9.49 -0.92 -19.60
N ILE A 30 -10.00 -1.81 -20.45
CA ILE A 30 -11.25 -2.55 -20.20
C ILE A 30 -11.14 -3.37 -18.92
N PHE A 31 -10.06 -4.14 -18.76
CA PHE A 31 -9.83 -4.93 -17.54
C PHE A 31 -9.82 -4.05 -16.29
N ILE A 32 -9.08 -2.93 -16.31
CA ILE A 32 -9.01 -1.99 -15.19
C ILE A 32 -10.41 -1.44 -14.88
N PHE A 33 -11.18 -1.04 -15.89
CA PHE A 33 -12.52 -0.49 -15.68
C PHE A 33 -13.43 -1.48 -14.95
N PHE A 34 -13.54 -2.71 -15.42
CA PHE A 34 -14.42 -3.69 -14.79
C PHE A 34 -13.89 -4.14 -13.40
N SER A 35 -12.60 -4.42 -13.27
CA SER A 35 -12.01 -4.83 -11.99
C SER A 35 -12.09 -3.72 -10.94
N ALA A 36 -11.84 -2.45 -11.33
CA ALA A 36 -11.99 -1.31 -10.45
C ALA A 36 -13.45 -1.12 -9.98
N ASN A 37 -14.44 -1.33 -10.87
CA ASN A 37 -15.84 -1.28 -10.48
C ASN A 37 -16.19 -2.37 -9.47
N ILE A 38 -15.76 -3.62 -9.68
CA ILE A 38 -15.99 -4.71 -8.72
C ILE A 38 -15.44 -4.30 -7.34
N LEU A 39 -14.18 -3.89 -7.26
CA LEU A 39 -13.56 -3.49 -6.00
C LEU A 39 -14.21 -2.26 -5.38
N PHE A 40 -14.58 -1.27 -6.20
CA PHE A 40 -15.24 -0.06 -5.73
C PHE A 40 -16.58 -0.37 -5.06
N TRP A 41 -17.46 -1.13 -5.72
CA TRP A 41 -18.79 -1.37 -5.19
C TRP A 41 -18.78 -2.16 -3.88
N VAL A 42 -17.94 -3.19 -3.77
CA VAL A 42 -17.82 -3.92 -2.50
C VAL A 42 -17.23 -3.02 -1.41
N MET A 43 -16.21 -2.20 -1.73
CA MET A 43 -15.64 -1.29 -0.75
C MET A 43 -16.61 -0.16 -0.37
N ALA A 44 -17.41 0.37 -1.31
CA ALA A 44 -18.30 1.50 -1.11
C ALA A 44 -19.61 1.13 -0.42
N PHE A 45 -20.18 -0.05 -0.73
CA PHE A 45 -21.47 -0.48 -0.17
C PHE A 45 -21.38 -1.16 1.20
N ARG A 46 -20.20 -1.21 1.81
CA ARG A 46 -20.05 -1.77 3.14
C ARG A 46 -20.77 -0.92 4.20
N ASN A 47 -21.28 -1.59 5.22
CA ASN A 47 -21.78 -0.94 6.43
C ASN A 47 -20.65 -0.28 7.23
N GLN A 48 -20.99 0.69 8.07
CA GLN A 48 -20.04 1.39 8.94
C GLN A 48 -19.36 0.46 9.96
N SER A 49 -19.95 -0.71 10.24
CA SER A 49 -19.38 -1.75 11.11
C SER A 49 -18.28 -2.57 10.46
N VAL A 50 -18.12 -2.49 9.13
CA VAL A 50 -17.09 -3.24 8.38
C VAL A 50 -15.81 -2.43 8.33
N GLY A 51 -14.79 -2.92 9.05
CA GLY A 51 -13.52 -2.23 9.28
C GLY A 51 -13.48 -1.54 10.64
N THR A 52 -12.43 -1.78 11.44
CA THR A 52 -12.34 -1.31 12.84
C THR A 52 -12.36 0.21 12.96
N ASP A 53 -11.81 0.96 11.99
CA ASP A 53 -11.74 2.41 12.03
C ASP A 53 -12.86 3.11 11.21
N THR A 54 -13.70 2.35 10.48
CA THR A 54 -14.72 2.92 9.59
C THR A 54 -15.70 3.82 10.33
N GLN A 55 -16.18 3.39 11.50
CA GLN A 55 -17.09 4.18 12.32
C GLN A 55 -16.45 5.49 12.80
N LEU A 56 -15.16 5.48 13.11
CA LEU A 56 -14.42 6.68 13.47
C LEU A 56 -14.41 7.70 12.31
N TYR A 57 -14.16 7.24 11.07
CA TYR A 57 -14.22 8.13 9.89
C TYR A 57 -15.62 8.71 9.68
N CYS A 58 -16.68 7.94 9.91
CA CYS A 58 -18.06 8.41 9.84
C CYS A 58 -18.35 9.49 10.90
N THR A 59 -17.84 9.31 12.11
CA THR A 59 -17.98 10.29 13.21
C THR A 59 -17.21 11.58 12.89
N VAL A 60 -15.97 11.47 12.45
CA VAL A 60 -15.15 12.62 12.02
C VAL A 60 -15.84 13.38 10.89
N PHE A 61 -16.39 12.67 9.90
CA PHE A 61 -17.15 13.29 8.80
C PHE A 61 -18.34 14.08 9.30
N LYS A 62 -19.19 13.53 10.18
CA LYS A 62 -20.34 14.22 10.76
C LYS A 62 -19.92 15.47 11.53
N ASN A 63 -18.85 15.37 12.33
CA ASN A 63 -18.35 16.52 13.09
C ASN A 63 -17.89 17.65 12.14
N ILE A 64 -17.15 17.32 11.08
CA ILE A 64 -16.69 18.30 10.08
C ILE A 64 -17.86 18.89 9.28
N ALA A 65 -18.84 18.05 8.90
CA ALA A 65 -20.01 18.48 8.13
C ALA A 65 -20.78 19.58 8.87
N ASN A 66 -20.97 19.41 10.18
CA ASN A 66 -21.76 20.31 11.03
C ASN A 66 -20.95 21.50 11.59
N ALA A 67 -19.63 21.52 11.42
CA ALA A 67 -18.78 22.55 11.99
C ALA A 67 -18.76 23.84 11.16
N SER A 68 -18.77 24.97 11.84
CA SER A 68 -18.47 26.29 11.27
C SER A 68 -16.97 26.45 10.94
N ASN A 69 -16.09 25.87 11.79
CA ASN A 69 -14.66 25.84 11.57
C ASN A 69 -14.16 24.40 11.41
N VAL A 70 -13.85 24.03 10.17
CA VAL A 70 -13.44 22.68 9.76
C VAL A 70 -12.15 22.22 10.48
N PHE A 71 -11.21 23.14 10.72
CA PHE A 71 -9.90 22.81 11.30
C PHE A 71 -9.94 22.61 12.82
N LYS A 72 -11.01 23.06 13.49
CA LYS A 72 -11.22 22.82 14.92
C LYS A 72 -12.15 21.64 15.20
N ALA A 73 -12.80 21.12 14.17
CA ALA A 73 -13.81 20.06 14.28
C ALA A 73 -13.25 18.66 14.53
N SER A 74 -11.98 18.46 14.21
CA SER A 74 -11.32 17.15 14.37
C SER A 74 -9.79 17.29 14.29
N ASP A 75 -9.09 16.27 14.79
CA ASP A 75 -7.62 16.11 14.62
C ASP A 75 -7.23 15.58 13.22
N ALA A 76 -8.12 15.70 12.24
CA ALA A 76 -7.83 15.30 10.88
C ALA A 76 -6.79 16.23 10.24
N SER A 77 -5.93 15.67 9.38
CA SER A 77 -4.99 16.46 8.59
C SER A 77 -5.75 17.44 7.67
N ILE A 78 -5.13 18.59 7.39
CA ILE A 78 -5.76 19.73 6.74
C ILE A 78 -6.51 19.35 5.46
N LEU A 79 -5.86 18.67 4.54
CA LEU A 79 -6.47 18.32 3.25
C LEU A 79 -7.57 17.26 3.41
N TYR A 80 -7.43 16.34 4.36
CA TYR A 80 -8.48 15.36 4.62
C TYR A 80 -9.72 16.02 5.26
N ALA A 81 -9.54 17.00 6.12
CA ALA A 81 -10.64 17.77 6.69
C ALA A 81 -11.40 18.58 5.61
N LEU A 82 -10.68 19.26 4.72
CA LEU A 82 -11.27 19.95 3.56
C LEU A 82 -12.00 18.97 2.62
N TYR A 83 -11.42 17.82 2.33
CA TYR A 83 -12.02 16.76 1.53
C TYR A 83 -13.36 16.30 2.13
N ASN A 84 -13.42 16.04 3.45
CA ASN A 84 -14.67 15.69 4.14
C ASN A 84 -15.72 16.80 4.01
N LYS A 85 -15.32 18.08 4.17
CA LYS A 85 -16.24 19.21 4.02
C LYS A 85 -16.79 19.33 2.62
N ILE A 86 -15.96 19.15 1.59
CA ILE A 86 -16.39 19.16 0.17
C ILE A 86 -17.42 18.06 -0.06
N ILE A 87 -17.15 16.82 0.39
CA ILE A 87 -18.11 15.72 0.27
C ILE A 87 -19.44 16.06 0.95
N SER A 88 -19.40 16.66 2.15
CA SER A 88 -20.63 17.02 2.87
C SER A 88 -21.44 18.10 2.15
N ILE A 89 -20.78 19.05 1.49
CA ILE A 89 -21.45 20.11 0.72
C ILE A 89 -22.08 19.55 -0.56
N VAL A 90 -21.38 18.66 -1.26
CA VAL A 90 -21.80 18.15 -2.58
C VAL A 90 -22.83 17.04 -2.45
N PHE A 91 -22.64 16.10 -1.49
CA PHE A 91 -23.45 14.89 -1.36
C PHE A 91 -24.31 14.84 -0.10
N GLY A 92 -24.20 15.84 0.77
CA GLY A 92 -24.95 15.89 2.03
C GLY A 92 -24.25 15.18 3.19
N ASN A 93 -24.87 15.26 4.38
CA ASN A 93 -24.27 14.88 5.67
C ASN A 93 -24.44 13.39 6.05
N ASN A 94 -24.89 12.55 5.11
CA ASN A 94 -24.95 11.10 5.37
C ASN A 94 -23.52 10.53 5.46
N SER A 95 -23.18 9.88 6.57
CA SER A 95 -21.86 9.30 6.79
C SER A 95 -21.44 8.22 5.78
N GLN A 96 -22.40 7.63 5.07
CA GLN A 96 -22.07 6.71 3.97
C GLN A 96 -21.31 7.41 2.84
N ASN A 97 -21.53 8.73 2.65
CA ASN A 97 -20.86 9.50 1.60
C ASN A 97 -19.34 9.54 1.75
N ILE A 98 -18.80 9.53 2.99
CA ILE A 98 -17.35 9.47 3.17
C ILE A 98 -16.80 8.07 2.87
N ILE A 99 -17.56 7.00 3.10
CA ILE A 99 -17.18 5.65 2.72
C ILE A 99 -17.11 5.54 1.20
N PHE A 100 -18.13 6.06 0.48
CA PHE A 100 -18.14 6.13 -0.98
C PHE A 100 -16.95 6.94 -1.52
N GLY A 101 -16.76 8.15 -0.99
CA GLY A 101 -15.68 9.03 -1.43
C GLY A 101 -14.30 8.40 -1.24
N ASN A 102 -14.00 7.87 -0.03
CA ASN A 102 -12.74 7.20 0.24
C ASN A 102 -12.54 5.98 -0.66
N SER A 103 -13.57 5.18 -0.89
CA SER A 103 -13.51 4.00 -1.76
C SER A 103 -13.20 4.41 -3.19
N PHE A 104 -13.86 5.45 -3.70
CA PHE A 104 -13.61 5.97 -5.05
C PHE A 104 -12.16 6.44 -5.21
N VAL A 105 -11.66 7.27 -4.30
CA VAL A 105 -10.31 7.81 -4.39
C VAL A 105 -9.26 6.70 -4.29
N ILE A 106 -9.44 5.73 -3.37
CA ILE A 106 -8.51 4.60 -3.20
C ILE A 106 -8.45 3.77 -4.48
N ILE A 107 -9.60 3.35 -5.02
CA ILE A 107 -9.63 2.48 -6.19
C ILE A 107 -9.14 3.22 -7.45
N ALA A 108 -9.47 4.51 -7.61
CA ALA A 108 -8.96 5.33 -8.71
C ALA A 108 -7.44 5.47 -8.66
N LEU A 109 -6.87 5.83 -7.49
CA LEU A 109 -5.42 5.97 -7.32
C LEU A 109 -4.69 4.63 -7.51
N PHE A 110 -5.25 3.52 -7.00
CA PHE A 110 -4.68 2.19 -7.24
C PHE A 110 -4.72 1.82 -8.72
N SER A 111 -5.82 2.09 -9.41
CA SER A 111 -5.97 1.82 -10.85
C SER A 111 -4.95 2.59 -11.69
N ILE A 112 -4.71 3.87 -11.36
CA ILE A 112 -3.70 4.71 -12.02
C ILE A 112 -2.29 4.14 -11.75
N PHE A 113 -1.99 3.79 -10.51
CA PHE A 113 -0.71 3.18 -10.12
C PHE A 113 -0.46 1.87 -10.88
N ALA A 114 -1.44 0.97 -10.89
CA ALA A 114 -1.37 -0.30 -11.60
C ALA A 114 -1.24 -0.11 -13.12
N TYR A 115 -2.01 0.82 -13.72
CA TYR A 115 -1.93 1.10 -15.15
C TYR A 115 -0.54 1.55 -15.60
N LYS A 116 0.09 2.44 -14.82
CA LYS A 116 1.38 3.05 -15.17
C LYS A 116 2.56 2.12 -14.93
N ASN A 117 2.52 1.30 -13.87
CA ASN A 117 3.71 0.62 -13.37
C ASN A 117 3.66 -0.91 -13.52
N SER A 118 2.50 -1.51 -13.82
CA SER A 118 2.37 -2.97 -13.86
C SER A 118 2.88 -3.60 -15.16
N LYS A 119 3.63 -4.68 -15.05
CA LYS A 119 3.97 -5.58 -16.17
C LYS A 119 2.88 -6.62 -16.44
N ASN A 120 2.16 -7.04 -15.40
CA ASN A 120 1.00 -7.93 -15.50
C ASN A 120 -0.15 -7.38 -14.66
N ILE A 121 -1.09 -6.71 -15.33
CA ILE A 121 -2.17 -5.98 -14.68
C ILE A 121 -3.11 -6.88 -13.88
N VAL A 122 -3.39 -8.09 -14.37
CA VAL A 122 -4.26 -9.06 -13.69
C VAL A 122 -3.65 -9.45 -12.36
N MET A 123 -2.37 -9.86 -12.38
CA MET A 123 -1.68 -10.25 -11.16
C MET A 123 -1.49 -9.09 -10.19
N THR A 124 -1.28 -7.87 -10.69
CA THR A 124 -1.21 -6.68 -9.82
C THR A 124 -2.52 -6.45 -9.07
N PHE A 125 -3.68 -6.57 -9.72
CA PHE A 125 -4.98 -6.47 -9.06
C PHE A 125 -5.19 -7.62 -8.05
N LEU A 126 -4.87 -8.85 -8.42
CA LEU A 126 -4.96 -9.99 -7.52
C LEU A 126 -4.03 -9.84 -6.31
N TYR A 127 -2.80 -9.39 -6.50
CA TYR A 127 -1.87 -9.16 -5.38
C TYR A 127 -2.29 -8.01 -4.46
N PHE A 128 -3.01 -7.01 -4.97
CA PHE A 128 -3.58 -5.97 -4.11
C PHE A 128 -4.59 -6.54 -3.10
N LEU A 129 -5.38 -7.55 -3.50
CA LEU A 129 -6.26 -8.28 -2.60
C LEU A 129 -5.47 -9.29 -1.74
N LEU A 130 -4.66 -10.13 -2.37
CA LEU A 130 -4.03 -11.29 -1.73
C LEU A 130 -2.91 -10.93 -0.74
N PHE A 131 -2.21 -9.80 -0.91
CA PHE A 131 -1.34 -9.22 0.12
C PHE A 131 -2.11 -8.40 1.16
N TYR A 132 -3.44 -8.45 1.13
CA TYR A 132 -4.33 -7.82 2.09
C TYR A 132 -4.35 -6.28 2.04
N HIS A 133 -3.73 -5.64 1.06
CA HIS A 133 -3.71 -4.18 0.93
C HIS A 133 -5.12 -3.60 0.73
N TYR A 134 -5.93 -4.24 -0.12
CA TYR A 134 -7.31 -3.85 -0.34
C TYR A 134 -8.13 -3.87 0.96
N PHE A 135 -8.02 -4.94 1.75
CA PHE A 135 -8.77 -5.09 3.00
C PHE A 135 -8.27 -4.17 4.12
N GLN A 136 -6.96 -3.89 4.15
CA GLN A 136 -6.40 -2.87 5.04
C GLN A 136 -6.95 -1.46 4.71
N ALA A 137 -7.22 -1.19 3.44
CA ALA A 137 -7.77 0.09 3.01
C ALA A 137 -9.20 0.33 3.52
N PHE A 138 -9.98 -0.71 3.84
CA PHE A 138 -11.26 -0.56 4.53
C PHE A 138 -11.08 0.08 5.91
N ASN A 139 -10.02 -0.27 6.57
CA ASN A 139 -9.75 0.11 7.95
C ASN A 139 -9.07 1.47 8.05
N ILE A 140 -7.92 1.64 7.40
CA ILE A 140 -7.11 2.87 7.45
C ILE A 140 -7.22 3.67 6.16
N SER A 141 -8.45 3.92 5.69
CA SER A 141 -8.73 4.49 4.37
C SER A 141 -8.05 5.83 4.12
N ARG A 142 -7.99 6.75 5.12
CA ARG A 142 -7.24 8.00 5.02
C ARG A 142 -5.76 7.78 4.74
N GLN A 143 -5.15 6.84 5.44
CA GLN A 143 -3.74 6.50 5.22
C GLN A 143 -3.53 5.83 3.86
N TYR A 144 -4.49 4.99 3.39
CA TYR A 144 -4.37 4.36 2.07
C TYR A 144 -4.46 5.35 0.92
N ILE A 145 -5.25 6.41 1.02
CA ILE A 145 -5.21 7.50 0.05
C ILE A 145 -3.79 8.09 -0.03
N SER A 146 -3.17 8.34 1.12
CA SER A 146 -1.81 8.86 1.21
C SER A 146 -0.77 7.86 0.67
N ILE A 147 -0.86 6.57 1.01
CA ILE A 147 0.02 5.50 0.49
C ILE A 147 -0.05 5.44 -1.04
N LEU A 148 -1.25 5.52 -1.61
CA LEU A 148 -1.42 5.42 -3.06
C LEU A 148 -1.00 6.69 -3.80
N LEU A 149 -1.07 7.87 -3.18
CA LEU A 149 -0.44 9.08 -3.71
C LEU A 149 1.07 8.92 -3.77
N VAL A 150 1.69 8.43 -2.69
CA VAL A 150 3.11 8.09 -2.65
C VAL A 150 3.46 7.05 -3.71
N ALA A 151 2.69 5.96 -3.83
CA ALA A 151 2.93 4.93 -4.83
C ALA A 151 2.88 5.48 -6.27
N ASN A 152 1.93 6.38 -6.56
CA ASN A 152 1.86 7.04 -7.86
C ASN A 152 3.04 7.99 -8.15
N SER A 153 3.76 8.45 -7.11
CA SER A 153 4.95 9.27 -7.31
C SER A 153 6.13 8.51 -7.93
N LEU A 154 6.11 7.16 -7.90
CA LEU A 154 7.09 6.31 -8.57
C LEU A 154 7.21 6.65 -10.07
N TYR A 155 6.10 6.89 -10.75
CA TYR A 155 6.11 7.30 -12.16
C TYR A 155 6.93 8.57 -12.42
N PHE A 156 6.88 9.52 -11.49
CA PHE A 156 7.65 10.77 -11.60
C PHE A 156 9.11 10.55 -11.21
N ILE A 157 9.39 9.66 -10.25
CA ILE A 157 10.75 9.23 -9.90
C ILE A 157 11.44 8.61 -11.11
N GLU A 158 10.79 7.67 -11.81
CA GLU A 158 11.34 7.02 -13.02
C GLU A 158 11.62 8.03 -14.14
N LYS A 159 10.80 9.09 -14.24
CA LYS A 159 10.99 10.18 -15.21
C LYS A 159 11.93 11.29 -14.74
N LYS A 160 12.51 11.18 -13.54
CA LYS A 160 13.33 12.21 -12.89
C LYS A 160 12.60 13.57 -12.77
N ASN A 161 11.27 13.53 -12.69
CA ASN A 161 10.44 14.74 -12.51
C ASN A 161 10.25 15.02 -11.02
N VAL A 162 11.13 15.88 -10.48
CA VAL A 162 11.13 16.26 -9.06
C VAL A 162 9.85 16.98 -8.66
N ILE A 163 9.31 17.85 -9.53
CA ILE A 163 8.08 18.62 -9.23
C ILE A 163 6.89 17.67 -9.07
N GLY A 164 6.68 16.76 -10.03
CA GLY A 164 5.60 15.79 -9.94
C GLY A 164 5.72 14.88 -8.72
N PHE A 165 6.94 14.45 -8.38
CA PHE A 165 7.22 13.71 -7.15
C PHE A 165 6.84 14.51 -5.90
N LEU A 166 7.29 15.76 -5.79
CA LEU A 166 7.00 16.61 -4.63
C LEU A 166 5.52 16.90 -4.48
N VAL A 167 4.82 17.25 -5.56
CA VAL A 167 3.38 17.54 -5.54
C VAL A 167 2.60 16.35 -4.95
N LEU A 168 2.83 15.14 -5.44
CA LEU A 168 2.12 13.97 -4.91
C LEU A 168 2.47 13.66 -3.45
N ASN A 169 3.74 13.82 -3.07
CA ASN A 169 4.16 13.57 -1.68
C ASN A 169 3.65 14.65 -0.72
N ILE A 170 3.62 15.93 -1.11
CA ILE A 170 3.02 16.99 -0.31
C ILE A 170 1.52 16.74 -0.12
N LEU A 171 0.79 16.39 -1.19
CA LEU A 171 -0.62 16.00 -1.08
C LEU A 171 -0.80 14.80 -0.14
N ALA A 172 0.06 13.80 -0.24
CA ALA A 172 0.03 12.64 0.65
C ALA A 172 0.23 13.04 2.12
N ILE A 173 1.19 13.92 2.43
CA ILE A 173 1.46 14.42 3.78
C ILE A 173 0.27 15.23 4.32
N LEU A 174 -0.34 16.07 3.49
CA LEU A 174 -1.51 16.87 3.84
C LEU A 174 -2.77 16.01 4.08
N ILE A 175 -2.83 14.80 3.52
CA ILE A 175 -3.87 13.79 3.82
C ILE A 175 -3.51 13.01 5.08
N HIS A 176 -2.25 12.57 5.21
CA HIS A 176 -1.79 11.76 6.35
C HIS A 176 -0.30 11.98 6.62
N ASN A 177 0.00 12.62 7.74
CA ASN A 177 1.33 13.14 8.08
C ASN A 177 2.46 12.10 8.03
N THR A 178 2.17 10.81 8.25
CA THR A 178 3.19 9.76 8.22
C THR A 178 3.80 9.54 6.83
N ALA A 179 3.18 10.06 5.76
CA ALA A 179 3.75 10.02 4.42
C ALA A 179 5.09 10.74 4.29
N ILE A 180 5.41 11.65 5.21
CA ILE A 180 6.70 12.36 5.24
C ILE A 180 7.90 11.39 5.24
N ILE A 181 7.71 10.17 5.75
CA ILE A 181 8.76 9.14 5.79
C ILE A 181 9.25 8.74 4.39
N PHE A 182 8.40 8.89 3.36
CA PHE A 182 8.78 8.54 2.01
C PHE A 182 9.61 9.62 1.30
N LEU A 183 9.59 10.88 1.76
CA LEU A 183 10.35 11.96 1.10
C LEU A 183 11.85 11.64 0.98
N PRO A 184 12.58 11.31 2.06
CA PRO A 184 14.00 10.99 1.95
C PRO A 184 14.26 9.77 1.06
N VAL A 185 13.39 8.75 1.14
CA VAL A 185 13.49 7.56 0.30
C VAL A 185 13.29 7.92 -1.18
N GLY A 186 12.26 8.70 -1.50
CA GLY A 186 12.02 9.15 -2.87
C GLY A 186 13.15 10.01 -3.44
N PHE A 187 13.80 10.86 -2.63
CA PHE A 187 15.00 11.58 -3.06
C PHE A 187 16.18 10.64 -3.32
N ILE A 188 16.36 9.58 -2.52
CA ILE A 188 17.35 8.54 -2.81
C ILE A 188 17.06 7.91 -4.18
N LEU A 189 15.83 7.51 -4.45
CA LEU A 189 15.44 6.91 -5.73
C LEU A 189 15.57 7.86 -6.92
N LEU A 190 15.41 9.18 -6.72
CA LEU A 190 15.58 10.20 -7.77
C LEU A 190 17.04 10.42 -8.16
N TYR A 191 17.93 10.50 -7.17
CA TYR A 191 19.27 11.01 -7.36
C TYR A 191 20.38 9.95 -7.24
N VAL A 192 20.08 8.81 -6.59
CA VAL A 192 21.07 7.74 -6.42
C VAL A 192 20.78 6.61 -7.39
N ASP A 193 21.73 6.30 -8.25
CA ASP A 193 21.68 5.06 -9.01
C ASP A 193 22.08 3.92 -8.08
N LEU A 194 21.05 3.18 -7.61
CA LEU A 194 21.20 2.07 -6.68
C LEU A 194 21.88 0.87 -7.37
N ASP A 195 22.70 0.20 -6.59
CA ASP A 195 23.29 -1.12 -6.86
C ASP A 195 23.25 -1.95 -5.57
N LEU A 196 23.55 -3.23 -5.62
CA LEU A 196 23.50 -4.10 -4.45
C LEU A 196 24.40 -3.63 -3.31
N LYS A 197 25.57 -3.04 -3.61
CA LYS A 197 26.51 -2.53 -2.59
C LYS A 197 25.92 -1.33 -1.86
N LYS A 198 25.31 -0.40 -2.60
CA LYS A 198 24.65 0.78 -2.02
C LYS A 198 23.41 0.38 -1.22
N ILE A 199 22.59 -0.54 -1.74
CA ILE A 199 21.41 -1.07 -1.03
C ILE A 199 21.85 -1.68 0.29
N TRP A 200 22.92 -2.51 0.32
CA TRP A 200 23.46 -3.07 1.54
C TRP A 200 23.88 -2.01 2.56
N LYS A 201 24.65 -1.01 2.11
CA LYS A 201 25.09 0.10 2.97
C LYS A 201 23.89 0.87 3.54
N MET A 202 22.92 1.21 2.71
CA MET A 202 21.71 1.94 3.14
C MET A 202 20.85 1.09 4.09
N SER A 203 20.75 -0.21 3.86
CA SER A 203 20.03 -1.14 4.74
C SER A 203 20.68 -1.23 6.12
N ILE A 204 22.00 -1.25 6.18
CA ILE A 204 22.75 -1.19 7.46
C ILE A 204 22.46 0.13 8.18
N ILE A 205 22.53 1.27 7.48
CA ILE A 205 22.23 2.58 8.06
C ILE A 205 20.79 2.61 8.59
N ALA A 206 19.82 2.14 7.79
CA ALA A 206 18.43 2.04 8.19
C ALA A 206 18.26 1.14 9.42
N THR A 207 18.94 0.00 9.46
CA THR A 207 18.90 -0.93 10.60
C THR A 207 19.47 -0.28 11.86
N ILE A 208 20.59 0.44 11.77
CA ILE A 208 21.17 1.19 12.90
C ILE A 208 20.21 2.28 13.38
N PHE A 209 19.65 3.08 12.44
CA PHE A 209 18.65 4.10 12.75
C PHE A 209 17.45 3.50 13.47
N LEU A 210 16.98 2.37 12.98
CA LEU A 210 15.86 1.65 13.56
C LEU A 210 16.23 0.97 14.90
N ALA A 211 17.47 0.51 15.10
CA ALA A 211 17.93 -0.02 16.38
C ALA A 211 18.06 1.09 17.45
N LEU A 212 18.39 2.31 17.02
CA LEU A 212 18.45 3.50 17.89
C LEU A 212 17.09 4.17 18.11
N TYR A 213 16.04 3.65 17.50
CA TYR A 213 14.73 4.25 17.47
C TYR A 213 14.17 4.58 18.87
N GLU A 214 14.36 3.71 19.88
CA GLU A 214 13.92 4.00 21.26
C GLU A 214 14.59 5.25 21.83
N LYS A 215 15.90 5.41 21.59
CA LYS A 215 16.64 6.60 22.01
C LYS A 215 16.17 7.84 21.27
N ILE A 216 15.92 7.70 19.95
CA ILE A 216 15.42 8.78 19.09
C ILE A 216 14.01 9.21 19.53
N ILE A 217 13.12 8.25 19.81
CA ILE A 217 11.78 8.55 20.31
C ILE A 217 11.83 9.20 21.69
N ASN A 218 12.65 8.71 22.61
CA ASN A 218 12.78 9.32 23.92
C ASN A 218 13.29 10.78 23.82
N LEU A 219 14.20 11.05 22.90
CA LEU A 219 14.63 12.42 22.59
C LEU A 219 13.50 13.25 22.00
N PHE A 220 12.76 12.71 21.03
CA PHE A 220 11.59 13.36 20.44
C PHE A 220 10.53 13.70 21.49
N LEU A 221 10.24 12.78 22.41
CA LEU A 221 9.25 12.97 23.46
C LEU A 221 9.68 14.00 24.51
N LYS A 222 10.99 14.21 24.71
CA LYS A 222 11.49 15.33 25.52
C LYS A 222 11.16 16.67 24.87
N VAL A 223 11.23 16.77 23.54
CA VAL A 223 10.94 17.99 22.78
C VAL A 223 9.41 18.15 22.55
N PHE A 224 8.69 17.06 22.39
CA PHE A 224 7.25 17.05 22.11
C PHE A 224 6.47 16.17 23.11
N PRO A 225 6.31 16.60 24.38
CA PRO A 225 5.70 15.77 25.44
C PRO A 225 4.28 15.33 25.17
N ARG A 226 3.49 16.09 24.39
CA ARG A 226 2.11 15.77 24.03
C ARG A 226 1.94 14.42 23.31
N TYR A 227 2.99 13.92 22.68
CA TYR A 227 2.97 12.61 22.01
C TYR A 227 3.26 11.45 22.95
N SER A 228 3.60 11.71 24.22
CA SER A 228 3.92 10.64 25.19
C SER A 228 2.76 9.66 25.41
N MET A 229 1.50 10.09 25.23
CA MET A 229 0.33 9.23 25.35
C MET A 229 0.31 8.09 24.30
N TYR A 230 0.99 8.28 23.17
CA TYR A 230 1.09 7.27 22.11
C TYR A 230 2.22 6.28 22.37
N PHE A 231 3.11 6.56 23.33
CA PHE A 231 4.33 5.80 23.55
C PHE A 231 4.46 5.21 24.96
N LYS A 232 3.78 5.74 25.98
CA LYS A 232 3.83 5.23 27.35
C LYS A 232 2.60 4.39 27.68
N GLY A 233 2.79 3.05 27.80
CA GLY A 233 1.82 2.15 28.45
C GLY A 233 0.53 1.85 27.71
N SER A 234 0.40 2.25 26.43
CA SER A 234 -0.77 1.90 25.64
C SER A 234 -0.72 0.43 25.20
N LYS A 235 -1.86 -0.27 25.26
CA LYS A 235 -2.02 -1.63 24.70
C LYS A 235 -1.65 -1.70 23.19
N LEU A 236 -1.49 -0.57 22.51
CA LEU A 236 -0.98 -0.42 21.16
C LEU A 236 0.46 -0.92 20.99
N PHE A 237 1.22 -1.07 22.09
CA PHE A 237 2.61 -1.56 22.07
C PHE A 237 2.76 -3.08 22.09
N TYR A 238 1.80 -3.83 22.63
CA TYR A 238 1.99 -5.24 22.99
C TYR A 238 1.18 -6.27 22.21
N ASN A 239 0.19 -5.88 21.41
CA ASN A 239 -0.66 -6.81 20.65
C ASN A 239 -0.36 -6.75 19.15
N ALA A 240 0.87 -7.03 18.77
CA ALA A 240 1.15 -7.35 17.39
C ALA A 240 0.71 -8.80 17.14
N GLY A 241 -0.22 -9.02 16.22
CA GLY A 241 -0.56 -10.35 15.70
C GLY A 241 0.68 -10.99 15.03
N GLY A 242 1.62 -11.52 15.86
CA GLY A 242 3.00 -11.77 15.49
C GLY A 242 3.19 -12.75 14.35
N GLY A 243 2.46 -13.89 14.34
CA GLY A 243 2.75 -14.96 13.40
C GLY A 243 2.50 -14.63 11.93
N GLN A 244 1.43 -13.90 11.60
CA GLN A 244 1.14 -13.53 10.19
C GLN A 244 2.13 -12.50 9.66
N ARG A 245 2.53 -11.52 10.50
CA ARG A 245 3.54 -10.52 10.12
C ARG A 245 4.89 -11.16 9.88
N ILE A 246 5.30 -12.07 10.76
CA ILE A 246 6.54 -12.84 10.57
C ILE A 246 6.49 -13.57 9.23
N PHE A 247 5.37 -14.26 8.94
CA PHE A 247 5.22 -14.99 7.68
C PHE A 247 5.32 -14.08 6.46
N VAL A 248 4.62 -12.93 6.45
CA VAL A 248 4.70 -11.96 5.34
C VAL A 248 6.11 -11.38 5.19
N THR A 249 6.78 -11.08 6.31
CA THR A 249 8.15 -10.57 6.30
C THR A 249 9.13 -11.60 5.73
N ILE A 250 8.98 -12.87 6.11
CA ILE A 250 9.77 -13.99 5.54
C ILE A 250 9.47 -14.13 4.03
N LEU A 251 8.21 -14.01 3.62
CA LEU A 251 7.84 -14.07 2.20
C LEU A 251 8.50 -12.94 1.40
N TYR A 252 8.50 -11.71 1.91
CA TYR A 252 9.21 -10.59 1.30
C TYR A 252 10.71 -10.85 1.20
N PHE A 253 11.31 -11.41 2.25
CA PHE A 253 12.73 -11.78 2.24
C PHE A 253 13.04 -12.81 1.14
N ILE A 254 12.22 -13.86 1.02
CA ILE A 254 12.38 -14.89 -0.03
C ILE A 254 12.27 -14.24 -1.43
N ILE A 255 11.27 -13.37 -1.65
CA ILE A 255 11.06 -12.70 -2.93
C ILE A 255 12.27 -11.84 -3.30
N VAL A 256 12.78 -11.05 -2.35
CA VAL A 256 13.98 -10.21 -2.56
C VAL A 256 15.22 -11.06 -2.83
N PHE A 257 15.41 -12.14 -2.09
CA PHE A 257 16.54 -13.07 -2.28
C PHE A 257 16.54 -13.67 -3.69
N LEU A 258 15.38 -14.19 -4.15
CA LEU A 258 15.23 -14.73 -5.49
C LEU A 258 15.44 -13.66 -6.56
N ALA A 259 14.96 -12.43 -6.34
CA ALA A 259 15.17 -11.31 -7.26
C ALA A 259 16.67 -10.95 -7.41
N ILE A 260 17.41 -10.97 -6.31
CA ILE A 260 18.86 -10.71 -6.33
C ILE A 260 19.61 -11.78 -7.13
N ILE A 261 19.26 -13.06 -6.98
CA ILE A 261 19.86 -14.16 -7.76
C ILE A 261 19.64 -13.91 -9.26
N LEU A 262 18.40 -13.63 -9.67
CA LEU A 262 18.09 -13.40 -11.09
C LEU A 262 18.79 -12.18 -11.69
N ILE A 263 18.98 -11.11 -10.91
CA ILE A 263 19.71 -9.94 -11.38
C ILE A 263 21.17 -10.32 -11.65
N ARG A 264 21.83 -11.06 -10.75
CA ARG A 264 23.23 -11.49 -10.90
C ARG A 264 23.46 -12.35 -12.14
N GLU A 265 22.52 -13.25 -12.45
CA GLU A 265 22.61 -14.08 -13.66
C GLU A 265 22.56 -13.26 -14.96
N LYS A 266 21.91 -12.06 -14.94
CA LYS A 266 21.74 -11.19 -16.11
C LYS A 266 22.74 -10.02 -16.18
N GLU A 267 23.68 -9.89 -15.26
CA GLU A 267 24.63 -8.78 -15.21
C GLU A 267 25.58 -8.69 -16.43
N ASN A 268 25.64 -9.70 -17.29
CA ASN A 268 26.54 -9.77 -18.45
C ASN A 268 26.05 -9.02 -19.71
N GLY A 269 24.90 -8.34 -19.68
CA GLY A 269 24.35 -7.59 -20.84
C GLY A 269 24.67 -6.09 -20.80
N LYS A 270 25.14 -5.53 -21.94
CA LYS A 270 25.68 -4.14 -22.05
C LYS A 270 24.70 -3.07 -22.59
N GLU A 271 23.43 -3.38 -22.87
CA GLU A 271 22.50 -2.44 -23.52
C GLU A 271 21.87 -1.40 -22.57
N GLU A 272 21.59 -0.19 -23.07
CA GLU A 272 21.00 0.94 -22.33
C GLU A 272 19.56 0.65 -21.84
N SER A 273 18.78 -0.11 -22.60
CA SER A 273 17.47 -0.60 -22.21
C SER A 273 17.54 -1.45 -20.93
N ILE A 274 18.60 -2.24 -20.81
CA ILE A 274 18.90 -3.08 -19.64
C ILE A 274 19.23 -2.20 -18.42
N ARG A 275 19.86 -1.05 -18.61
CA ARG A 275 20.23 -0.15 -17.50
C ARG A 275 19.02 0.47 -16.81
N LYS A 276 18.02 0.96 -17.57
CA LYS A 276 16.76 1.52 -17.00
C LYS A 276 15.97 0.45 -16.25
N GLU A 277 15.91 -0.74 -16.84
CA GLU A 277 15.20 -1.84 -16.22
C GLU A 277 15.90 -2.32 -14.93
N LYS A 278 17.24 -2.39 -14.93
CA LYS A 278 18.03 -2.69 -13.73
C LYS A 278 17.80 -1.65 -12.64
N LYS A 279 17.71 -0.36 -12.97
CA LYS A 279 17.42 0.68 -11.98
C LYS A 279 16.10 0.43 -11.29
N LEU A 280 15.01 0.18 -12.04
CA LEU A 280 13.70 -0.11 -11.45
C LEU A 280 13.76 -1.34 -10.51
N TRP A 281 14.53 -2.38 -10.89
CA TRP A 281 14.71 -3.57 -10.04
C TRP A 281 15.38 -3.23 -8.71
N TYR A 282 16.45 -2.48 -8.73
CA TYR A 282 17.17 -2.08 -7.52
C TYR A 282 16.34 -1.15 -6.65
N ASP A 283 15.59 -0.23 -7.26
CA ASP A 283 14.66 0.66 -6.56
C ASP A 283 13.56 -0.15 -5.85
N MET A 284 12.97 -1.16 -6.52
CA MET A 284 11.97 -2.05 -5.91
C MET A 284 12.57 -2.91 -4.79
N ILE A 285 13.75 -3.51 -5.00
CA ILE A 285 14.44 -4.29 -3.96
C ILE A 285 14.67 -3.41 -2.72
N PHE A 286 15.13 -2.19 -2.89
CA PHE A 286 15.36 -1.27 -1.78
C PHE A 286 14.07 -0.97 -1.01
N LEU A 287 12.97 -0.68 -1.71
CA LEU A 287 11.67 -0.44 -1.09
C LEU A 287 11.17 -1.65 -0.29
N ILE A 288 11.29 -2.87 -0.84
CA ILE A 288 10.84 -4.07 -0.13
C ILE A 288 11.78 -4.41 1.05
N ILE A 289 13.07 -4.12 0.97
CA ILE A 289 13.98 -4.24 2.13
C ILE A 289 13.55 -3.27 3.24
N LEU A 290 13.16 -2.03 2.93
CA LEU A 290 12.62 -1.12 3.93
C LEU A 290 11.31 -1.65 4.54
N ALA A 291 10.43 -2.28 3.75
CA ALA A 291 9.26 -2.95 4.26
C ALA A 291 9.63 -4.10 5.22
N ILE A 292 10.62 -4.93 4.87
CA ILE A 292 11.13 -6.01 5.73
C ILE A 292 11.63 -5.45 7.07
N LEU A 293 12.46 -4.42 7.02
CA LEU A 293 13.01 -3.78 8.23
C LEU A 293 11.91 -3.22 9.12
N CYS A 294 10.94 -2.47 8.55
CA CYS A 294 9.79 -1.97 9.28
C CYS A 294 8.92 -3.12 9.82
N GLY A 295 8.73 -4.21 9.06
CA GLY A 295 8.00 -5.40 9.46
C GLY A 295 8.62 -6.08 10.68
N ILE A 296 9.94 -6.31 10.69
CA ILE A 296 10.67 -6.89 11.82
C ILE A 296 10.50 -6.02 13.07
N LEU A 297 10.66 -4.71 12.93
CA LEU A 297 10.57 -3.80 14.07
C LEU A 297 9.15 -3.60 14.54
N SER A 298 8.16 -3.77 13.66
CA SER A 298 6.75 -3.72 14.03
C SER A 298 6.33 -4.81 15.02
N LEU A 299 7.14 -5.86 15.16
CA LEU A 299 6.97 -6.88 16.21
C LEU A 299 7.15 -6.30 17.62
N LYS A 300 7.98 -5.25 17.74
CA LYS A 300 8.14 -4.49 18.99
C LYS A 300 7.24 -3.25 19.04
N PHE A 301 6.96 -2.62 17.88
CA PHE A 301 6.27 -1.33 17.79
C PHE A 301 5.21 -1.34 16.71
N VAL A 302 3.99 -1.58 17.10
CA VAL A 302 2.81 -1.71 16.19
C VAL A 302 2.68 -0.52 15.22
N LEU A 303 3.05 0.69 15.62
CA LEU A 303 3.02 1.88 14.74
C LEU A 303 3.89 1.73 13.49
N LEU A 304 5.00 1.00 13.57
CA LEU A 304 5.87 0.76 12.40
C LEU A 304 5.20 -0.12 11.34
N ASN A 305 4.18 -0.89 11.69
CA ASN A 305 3.35 -1.58 10.73
C ASN A 305 2.60 -0.62 9.77
N ARG A 306 2.22 0.55 10.26
CA ARG A 306 1.59 1.57 9.41
C ARG A 306 2.60 2.25 8.48
N ILE A 307 3.87 2.35 8.92
CA ILE A 307 4.98 2.86 8.09
C ILE A 307 5.38 1.84 7.03
N GLU A 308 5.43 0.56 7.38
CA GLU A 308 5.72 -0.56 6.48
C GLU A 308 4.84 -0.50 5.22
N LEU A 309 3.55 -0.14 5.34
CA LEU A 309 2.61 -0.09 4.23
C LEU A 309 3.00 0.90 3.12
N TYR A 310 3.76 1.97 3.42
CA TYR A 310 4.28 2.89 2.40
C TYR A 310 5.32 2.24 1.48
N PHE A 311 5.96 1.18 1.96
CA PHE A 311 6.98 0.44 1.22
C PHE A 311 6.44 -0.87 0.67
N SER A 312 5.62 -1.59 1.42
CA SER A 312 5.11 -2.89 1.01
C SER A 312 4.09 -2.82 -0.13
N ILE A 313 3.41 -1.69 -0.34
CA ILE A 313 2.49 -1.51 -1.47
C ILE A 313 3.16 -1.79 -2.82
N PHE A 314 4.46 -1.55 -2.95
CA PHE A 314 5.19 -1.80 -4.17
C PHE A 314 5.37 -3.28 -4.51
N ILE A 315 5.13 -4.19 -3.57
CA ILE A 315 5.19 -5.64 -3.81
C ILE A 315 4.21 -6.09 -4.89
N VAL A 316 3.05 -5.41 -5.01
CA VAL A 316 2.00 -5.78 -5.96
C VAL A 316 2.42 -5.60 -7.43
N ILE A 317 3.38 -4.70 -7.69
CA ILE A 317 3.99 -4.51 -9.02
C ILE A 317 5.34 -5.20 -9.13
N PHE A 318 6.07 -5.36 -8.03
CA PHE A 318 7.39 -5.98 -8.03
C PHE A 318 7.34 -7.47 -8.38
N ILE A 319 6.38 -8.21 -7.79
CA ILE A 319 6.25 -9.65 -8.09
C ILE A 319 5.95 -9.89 -9.58
N PRO A 320 4.97 -9.23 -10.23
CA PRO A 320 4.78 -9.35 -11.66
C PRO A 320 6.02 -8.97 -12.48
N LEU A 321 6.71 -7.88 -12.09
CA LEU A 321 7.95 -7.46 -12.75
C LEU A 321 9.02 -8.55 -12.69
N PHE A 322 9.13 -9.23 -11.54
CA PHE A 322 10.05 -10.32 -11.30
C PHE A 322 9.69 -11.59 -12.11
N ILE A 323 8.42 -12.03 -12.06
CA ILE A 323 7.99 -13.30 -12.68
C ILE A 323 8.04 -13.21 -14.20
N GLU A 324 7.76 -12.06 -14.82
CA GLU A 324 7.85 -11.89 -16.27
C GLU A 324 9.29 -12.06 -16.82
N LYS A 325 10.29 -12.09 -15.95
CA LYS A 325 11.68 -12.41 -16.32
C LYS A 325 11.98 -13.90 -16.38
N ILE A 326 11.06 -14.75 -15.94
CA ILE A 326 11.18 -16.19 -15.94
C ILE A 326 10.09 -16.81 -16.86
N PRO A 327 10.18 -16.59 -18.18
CA PRO A 327 9.04 -16.87 -19.08
C PRO A 327 8.63 -18.34 -19.11
N LYS A 328 9.58 -19.28 -18.94
CA LYS A 328 9.29 -20.73 -18.98
C LYS A 328 8.45 -21.21 -17.81
N GLN A 329 8.63 -20.66 -16.62
CA GLN A 329 7.95 -21.06 -15.40
C GLN A 329 6.91 -20.04 -14.90
N LYS A 330 6.68 -18.94 -15.62
CA LYS A 330 5.86 -17.83 -15.12
C LYS A 330 4.45 -18.24 -14.67
N TYR A 331 3.78 -19.07 -15.44
CA TYR A 331 2.43 -19.53 -15.09
C TYR A 331 2.42 -20.41 -13.85
N THR A 332 3.40 -21.31 -13.74
CA THR A 332 3.57 -22.15 -12.55
C THR A 332 3.81 -21.30 -11.31
N ILE A 333 4.70 -20.31 -11.40
CA ILE A 333 5.02 -19.41 -10.28
C ILE A 333 3.80 -18.54 -9.90
N TYR A 334 3.04 -18.02 -10.89
CA TYR A 334 1.79 -17.31 -10.62
C TYR A 334 0.76 -18.20 -9.92
N SER A 335 0.59 -19.46 -10.36
CA SER A 335 -0.33 -20.40 -9.72
C SER A 335 0.08 -20.70 -8.27
N PHE A 336 1.35 -21.00 -8.02
CA PHE A 336 1.85 -21.22 -6.66
C PHE A 336 1.70 -19.98 -5.77
N SER A 337 2.06 -18.80 -6.27
CA SER A 337 1.91 -17.56 -5.50
C SER A 337 0.44 -17.28 -5.18
N PHE A 338 -0.47 -17.52 -6.12
CA PHE A 338 -1.90 -17.40 -5.90
C PHE A 338 -2.40 -18.33 -4.79
N ILE A 339 -2.01 -19.60 -4.81
CA ILE A 339 -2.39 -20.58 -3.79
C ILE A 339 -1.87 -20.15 -2.42
N ILE A 340 -0.56 -19.87 -2.29
CA ILE A 340 0.06 -19.49 -1.00
C ILE A 340 -0.59 -18.22 -0.43
N LEU A 341 -0.78 -17.20 -1.27
CA LEU A 341 -1.37 -15.94 -0.83
C LEU A 341 -2.86 -16.08 -0.51
N SER A 342 -3.58 -16.98 -1.19
CA SER A 342 -4.97 -17.28 -0.84
C SER A 342 -5.08 -17.89 0.56
N PHE A 343 -4.19 -18.81 0.93
CA PHE A 343 -4.11 -19.34 2.31
C PHE A 343 -3.80 -18.23 3.32
N LEU A 344 -2.87 -17.32 3.00
CA LEU A 344 -2.56 -16.20 3.86
C LEU A 344 -3.78 -15.29 4.04
N THR A 345 -4.47 -14.94 2.96
CA THR A 345 -5.67 -14.11 2.98
C THR A 345 -6.78 -14.77 3.80
N TYR A 346 -6.96 -16.08 3.65
CA TYR A 346 -7.90 -16.85 4.46
C TYR A 346 -7.57 -16.80 5.96
N ALA A 347 -6.29 -16.93 6.31
CA ALA A 347 -5.84 -16.81 7.70
C ALA A 347 -6.07 -15.39 8.27
N TYR A 348 -5.94 -14.34 7.45
CA TYR A 348 -6.30 -12.98 7.83
C TYR A 348 -7.80 -12.83 8.09
N PHE A 349 -8.65 -13.44 7.26
CA PHE A 349 -10.10 -13.40 7.46
C PHE A 349 -10.55 -14.13 8.72
N ILE A 350 -9.94 -15.30 9.04
CA ILE A 350 -10.23 -16.02 10.28
C ILE A 350 -9.86 -15.17 11.51
N LYS A 351 -8.69 -14.54 11.52
CA LYS A 351 -8.26 -13.69 12.64
C LYS A 351 -8.99 -12.36 12.69
N ASN A 352 -9.57 -11.93 11.57
CA ASN A 352 -10.35 -10.72 11.40
C ASN A 352 -9.77 -9.45 12.04
N ILE A 353 -8.44 -9.29 11.97
CA ILE A 353 -7.72 -8.17 12.61
C ILE A 353 -8.19 -6.81 12.06
N ALA A 354 -8.55 -6.74 10.77
CA ALA A 354 -9.05 -5.53 10.15
C ALA A 354 -10.58 -5.32 10.35
N GLY A 355 -11.29 -6.27 10.99
CA GLY A 355 -12.74 -6.17 11.20
C GLY A 355 -13.57 -6.17 9.91
N VAL A 356 -13.09 -6.83 8.84
CA VAL A 356 -13.80 -6.86 7.55
C VAL A 356 -14.75 -8.05 7.41
N VAL A 357 -14.76 -8.97 8.37
CA VAL A 357 -15.64 -10.14 8.41
C VAL A 357 -16.47 -10.10 9.70
N PRO A 358 -17.79 -10.30 9.64
CA PRO A 358 -18.61 -10.49 8.45
C PRO A 358 -18.74 -9.22 7.59
N TYR A 359 -18.89 -9.41 6.29
CA TYR A 359 -19.26 -8.30 5.42
C TYR A 359 -20.76 -8.06 5.50
N THR A 360 -21.15 -6.83 5.76
CA THR A 360 -22.53 -6.35 5.76
C THR A 360 -22.65 -5.12 4.88
N THR A 361 -23.78 -4.99 4.20
CA THR A 361 -24.10 -3.79 3.39
C THR A 361 -24.72 -2.71 4.26
N PHE A 362 -24.76 -1.49 3.75
CA PHE A 362 -25.38 -0.36 4.44
C PHE A 362 -26.91 -0.28 4.27
N PHE A 363 -27.48 -1.13 3.41
CA PHE A 363 -28.94 -1.23 3.21
C PHE A 363 -29.61 -1.97 4.37
#